data_a32b88745231ef5253ec6b62e28dd9eb
#
_entry.id   a32b88745231ef5253ec6b62e28dd9eb
#
_cell.length_a   1.000
_cell.length_b   1.000
_cell.length_c   1.000
_cell.angle_alpha   90.00
_cell.angle_beta   90.00
_cell.angle_gamma   90.00
#
_symmetry.space_group_name_H-M   'P 1'
#
loop_
_entity.id
_entity.type
_entity.pdbx_description
1 polymer ?
#
loop_
_entity_poly.entity_id
_entity_poly.type
_entity_poly.pdbx_seq_one_letter_code
_entity_poly.pdbx_strand_id
1 'polypeptide(L)'
;MSKLSKRTLLQASGWAALAAAAALAGCGKKEEAAPAAPAAEPASAAASEPAKPEPLKVAFAYVGPVGDAGWTFAHDNARKAIEAEFGDRIVTSFVENVPESADAERVMRDLVGQGNKLIFGTTFGYMEPMLKVAADSKDVKFEHATGYKTADNMRTYDSRTYEGAYMAGVIAGSMTKSNTLGVVASIPIPEVIRNINSFTLGAQSVNPKVKTKVVWVNKWFDPPKEGEGAQSLISGGADVLFQNTDSSAVLQKAEEKGKLAFGWDSDMSKFGPNSHLASAVINWTPYYSKAVKDALDGTWQTGGVWWGVKEGAIDLVSISDKVPAEVKDKVAKIKAGLTDGSFVIWKGPIVGQDGKEVLAKDAVADDKFLSGVNFYIKGVEGKVPAGN
;
A
#
# COMPACT_ATOMS: atom_id res chain seq x y z
N MET A 1 8.16 32.03 45.72
CA MET A 1 7.16 31.78 46.77
C MET A 1 6.47 30.51 46.40
N SER A 2 6.86 29.48 47.06
CA SER A 2 6.27 28.67 48.11
C SER A 2 5.47 27.50 47.54
N LYS A 3 5.64 26.29 47.79
CA LYS A 3 6.30 25.26 48.67
C LYS A 3 5.59 23.95 48.31
N LEU A 4 6.27 22.90 47.93
CA LEU A 4 6.63 21.68 48.69
C LEU A 4 5.55 21.10 49.64
N SER A 5 5.23 19.82 49.41
CA SER A 5 5.15 18.76 50.47
C SER A 5 4.92 17.40 49.75
N LYS A 6 5.73 16.46 49.74
CA LYS A 6 6.39 15.45 50.63
C LYS A 6 5.44 14.84 51.69
N ARG A 7 5.37 13.54 51.67
CA ARG A 7 5.47 12.52 52.76
C ARG A 7 4.61 11.30 52.43
N THR A 8 4.96 10.12 52.60
CA THR A 8 5.95 9.29 53.26
C THR A 8 5.21 8.00 53.67
N LEU A 9 5.70 6.88 53.24
CA LEU A 9 6.31 5.79 54.00
C LEU A 9 5.43 4.85 54.87
N LEU A 10 5.80 3.61 54.77
CA LEU A 10 6.01 2.56 55.82
C LEU A 10 4.82 1.62 56.03
N GLN A 11 4.90 0.37 56.18
CA GLN A 11 5.84 -0.70 56.63
C GLN A 11 4.97 -1.97 56.63
N ALA A 12 5.32 -3.09 56.33
CA ALA A 12 6.36 -4.04 56.75
C ALA A 12 5.79 -5.21 57.59
N SER A 13 6.41 -6.31 57.41
CA SER A 13 6.60 -7.44 58.33
C SER A 13 5.50 -8.51 58.40
N GLY A 14 5.71 -9.79 58.39
CA GLY A 14 6.89 -10.61 58.56
C GLY A 14 6.51 -11.93 59.22
N TRP A 15 7.45 -12.83 59.23
CA TRP A 15 7.58 -14.05 60.06
C TRP A 15 7.01 -15.33 59.43
N ALA A 16 7.76 -16.30 58.92
CA ALA A 16 8.92 -17.06 59.41
C ALA A 16 8.63 -18.06 60.56
N ALA A 17 9.11 -19.21 60.33
CA ALA A 17 9.75 -20.23 61.19
C ALA A 17 9.11 -21.62 61.11
N LEU A 18 9.84 -22.59 60.62
CA LEU A 18 10.81 -23.50 61.32
C LEU A 18 10.13 -24.52 62.24
N ALA A 19 10.31 -25.81 62.14
CA ALA A 19 11.41 -26.70 62.46
C ALA A 19 10.95 -28.14 62.30
N ALA A 20 11.67 -29.00 61.72
CA ALA A 20 12.80 -29.83 62.14
C ALA A 20 12.43 -31.08 62.96
N ALA A 21 12.71 -32.20 62.32
CA ALA A 21 13.43 -33.39 62.78
C ALA A 21 13.04 -34.16 64.03
N ALA A 22 12.90 -35.45 63.89
CA ALA A 22 13.88 -36.41 64.52
C ALA A 22 13.47 -37.86 64.18
N ALA A 23 14.47 -38.64 63.98
CA ALA A 23 14.54 -40.08 63.78
C ALA A 23 14.35 -40.86 65.09
N LEU A 24 13.98 -42.10 65.04
CA LEU A 24 14.76 -43.27 65.54
C LEU A 24 13.90 -44.54 65.59
N ALA A 25 14.34 -45.50 64.89
CA ALA A 25 14.56 -46.91 65.20
C ALA A 25 13.59 -47.68 66.12
N GLY A 26 13.18 -48.85 65.65
CA GLY A 26 12.64 -49.91 66.48
C GLY A 26 12.32 -51.16 65.66
N CYS A 27 13.12 -52.17 65.87
CA CYS A 27 13.13 -53.50 65.27
C CYS A 27 11.88 -54.32 65.45
N GLY A 28 11.58 -55.14 64.44
CA GLY A 28 11.30 -56.57 64.69
C GLY A 28 9.86 -57.03 64.52
N LYS A 29 9.57 -57.79 63.58
CA LYS A 29 9.17 -59.20 63.50
C LYS A 29 8.29 -59.51 62.28
N LYS A 30 8.77 -60.49 61.61
CA LYS A 30 8.18 -61.59 60.79
C LYS A 30 6.68 -61.63 60.44
N GLU A 31 6.54 -61.85 59.13
CA GLU A 31 5.66 -62.80 58.39
C GLU A 31 4.17 -62.70 58.58
N GLU A 32 3.56 -62.28 57.44
CA GLU A 32 2.53 -63.18 56.81
C GLU A 32 2.30 -62.64 55.39
N ALA A 33 2.28 -63.58 54.44
CA ALA A 33 2.06 -63.32 53.02
C ALA A 33 0.58 -63.04 52.79
N ALA A 34 0.28 -61.89 52.21
CA ALA A 34 -1.01 -61.53 51.65
C ALA A 34 -0.97 -61.49 50.11
N PRO A 35 -2.08 -61.81 49.40
CA PRO A 35 -2.06 -62.22 48.02
C PRO A 35 -1.79 -61.06 47.04
N ALA A 36 -1.16 -61.42 45.93
CA ALA A 36 -0.81 -60.54 44.80
C ALA A 36 -1.99 -59.69 44.34
N ALA A 37 -1.84 -58.36 44.34
CA ALA A 37 -2.72 -57.46 43.66
C ALA A 37 -2.57 -57.60 42.14
N PRO A 38 -3.64 -57.46 41.38
CA PRO A 38 -3.59 -57.57 39.92
C PRO A 38 -2.70 -56.50 39.33
N ALA A 39 -1.92 -56.88 38.31
CA ALA A 39 -1.05 -56.00 37.52
C ALA A 39 -1.84 -54.82 36.99
N ALA A 40 -1.38 -53.62 37.27
CA ALA A 40 -1.88 -52.42 36.67
C ALA A 40 -1.62 -52.47 35.17
N GLU A 41 -2.69 -52.38 34.37
CA GLU A 41 -2.60 -52.16 32.95
C GLU A 41 -1.73 -50.94 32.65
N PRO A 42 -0.88 -50.97 31.60
CA PRO A 42 -0.10 -49.79 31.22
C PRO A 42 -1.07 -48.69 30.80
N ALA A 43 -1.02 -47.57 31.51
CA ALA A 43 -1.74 -46.36 31.11
C ALA A 43 -1.40 -46.03 29.65
N SER A 44 -2.40 -46.11 28.80
CA SER A 44 -2.34 -45.66 27.41
C SER A 44 -1.82 -44.22 27.42
N ALA A 45 -0.62 -44.00 26.89
CA ALA A 45 -0.13 -42.67 26.64
C ALA A 45 -1.12 -42.01 25.69
N ALA A 46 -1.86 -41.04 26.20
CA ALA A 46 -2.68 -40.16 25.36
C ALA A 46 -1.74 -39.53 24.33
N ALA A 47 -1.95 -39.88 23.05
CA ALA A 47 -1.26 -39.26 21.96
C ALA A 47 -1.54 -37.74 22.09
N SER A 48 -0.53 -36.97 22.39
CA SER A 48 -0.63 -35.50 22.34
C SER A 48 -1.05 -35.11 20.93
N GLU A 49 -2.19 -34.43 20.81
CA GLU A 49 -2.57 -33.83 19.54
C GLU A 49 -1.36 -33.06 19.00
N PRO A 50 -1.08 -33.13 17.69
CA PRO A 50 0.03 -32.35 17.11
C PRO A 50 -0.20 -30.88 17.41
N ALA A 51 0.78 -30.24 18.00
CA ALA A 51 0.72 -28.82 18.32
C ALA A 51 0.37 -28.05 17.04
N LYS A 52 -0.66 -27.18 17.12
CA LYS A 52 -1.05 -26.32 16.00
C LYS A 52 0.17 -25.51 15.56
N PRO A 53 0.48 -25.43 14.26
CA PRO A 53 1.61 -24.62 13.78
C PRO A 53 1.48 -23.18 14.28
N GLU A 54 2.59 -22.58 14.70
CA GLU A 54 2.58 -21.16 15.05
C GLU A 54 2.19 -20.30 13.83
N PRO A 55 1.37 -19.26 14.04
CA PRO A 55 0.95 -18.38 12.94
C PRO A 55 2.13 -17.64 12.33
N LEU A 56 2.11 -17.47 11.01
CA LEU A 56 3.09 -16.62 10.30
C LEU A 56 2.90 -15.16 10.75
N LYS A 57 3.95 -14.57 11.29
CA LYS A 57 3.96 -13.14 11.65
C LYS A 57 4.29 -12.30 10.42
N VAL A 58 3.37 -11.41 10.07
CA VAL A 58 3.44 -10.53 8.91
C VAL A 58 3.42 -9.08 9.38
N ALA A 59 4.36 -8.25 8.93
CA ALA A 59 4.43 -6.87 9.34
C ALA A 59 4.42 -5.90 8.16
N PHE A 60 3.95 -4.68 8.43
CA PHE A 60 3.85 -3.61 7.43
C PHE A 60 4.50 -2.34 7.96
N ALA A 61 5.37 -1.73 7.15
CA ALA A 61 5.88 -0.38 7.37
C ALA A 61 5.18 0.56 6.39
N TYR A 62 4.35 1.48 6.92
CA TYR A 62 3.57 2.44 6.16
C TYR A 62 4.19 3.83 6.18
N VAL A 63 4.24 4.50 5.04
CA VAL A 63 4.81 5.85 4.90
C VAL A 63 3.90 6.93 5.46
N GLY A 64 2.59 6.74 5.40
CA GLY A 64 1.55 7.65 5.88
C GLY A 64 0.68 7.03 6.97
N PRO A 65 -0.33 7.77 7.44
CA PRO A 65 -1.31 7.27 8.39
C PRO A 65 -2.33 6.37 7.71
N VAL A 66 -2.83 5.33 8.40
CA VAL A 66 -3.87 4.43 7.87
C VAL A 66 -5.21 5.12 7.58
N GLY A 67 -5.38 6.36 8.03
CA GLY A 67 -6.57 7.19 7.79
C GLY A 67 -6.40 8.22 6.68
N ASP A 68 -5.35 8.14 5.83
CA ASP A 68 -5.09 9.11 4.76
C ASP A 68 -6.16 9.13 3.66
N ALA A 69 -6.93 8.06 3.55
CA ALA A 69 -7.92 7.78 2.51
C ALA A 69 -7.31 7.47 1.13
N GLY A 70 -5.99 7.41 1.01
CA GLY A 70 -5.24 7.16 -0.22
C GLY A 70 -4.39 5.90 -0.14
N TRP A 71 -3.09 6.07 -0.38
CA TRP A 71 -2.10 5.00 -0.50
C TRP A 71 -2.04 4.08 0.72
N THR A 72 -1.78 4.63 1.91
CA THR A 72 -1.67 3.83 3.13
C THR A 72 -2.99 3.17 3.50
N PHE A 73 -4.12 3.85 3.30
CA PHE A 73 -5.45 3.29 3.50
C PHE A 73 -5.70 2.07 2.58
N ALA A 74 -5.29 2.14 1.30
CA ALA A 74 -5.42 1.02 0.36
C ALA A 74 -4.58 -0.19 0.80
N HIS A 75 -3.36 0.02 1.27
CA HIS A 75 -2.50 -1.03 1.82
C HIS A 75 -3.08 -1.65 3.10
N ASP A 76 -3.61 -0.84 4.03
CA ASP A 76 -4.19 -1.34 5.28
C ASP A 76 -5.50 -2.11 5.04
N ASN A 77 -6.29 -1.72 4.05
CA ASN A 77 -7.45 -2.50 3.64
C ASN A 77 -7.06 -3.90 3.14
N ALA A 78 -6.00 -4.01 2.36
CA ALA A 78 -5.48 -5.30 1.92
C ALA A 78 -4.90 -6.12 3.10
N ARG A 79 -4.21 -5.48 4.07
CA ARG A 79 -3.78 -6.14 5.31
C ARG A 79 -4.97 -6.74 6.06
N LYS A 80 -6.05 -5.98 6.24
CA LYS A 80 -7.27 -6.46 6.89
C LYS A 80 -7.94 -7.59 6.10
N ALA A 81 -7.90 -7.51 4.77
CA ALA A 81 -8.46 -8.55 3.92
C ALA A 81 -7.70 -9.88 4.08
N ILE A 82 -6.37 -9.87 4.13
CA ILE A 82 -5.60 -11.10 4.38
C ILE A 82 -5.77 -11.62 5.80
N GLU A 83 -5.97 -10.76 6.81
CA GLU A 83 -6.35 -11.23 8.16
C GLU A 83 -7.66 -12.02 8.12
N ALA A 84 -8.66 -11.51 7.40
CA ALA A 84 -9.94 -12.19 7.26
C ALA A 84 -9.84 -13.50 6.44
N GLU A 85 -8.99 -13.53 5.40
CA GLU A 85 -8.80 -14.69 4.52
C GLU A 85 -8.04 -15.82 5.22
N PHE A 86 -6.94 -15.51 5.89
CA PHE A 86 -6.03 -16.51 6.46
C PHE A 86 -6.35 -16.86 7.92
N GLY A 87 -7.11 -16.01 8.61
CA GLY A 87 -7.54 -16.23 9.99
C GLY A 87 -6.35 -16.49 10.93
N ASP A 88 -6.44 -17.54 11.73
CA ASP A 88 -5.44 -17.90 12.74
C ASP A 88 -4.13 -18.49 12.18
N ARG A 89 -3.98 -18.60 10.85
CA ARG A 89 -2.71 -18.97 10.21
C ARG A 89 -1.69 -17.83 10.14
N ILE A 90 -2.14 -16.59 10.30
CA ILE A 90 -1.28 -15.41 10.30
C ILE A 90 -1.60 -14.49 11.46
N VAL A 91 -0.62 -13.65 11.83
CA VAL A 91 -0.82 -12.51 12.72
C VAL A 91 -0.18 -11.30 12.05
N THR A 92 -0.93 -10.22 11.87
CA THR A 92 -0.39 -9.01 11.26
C THR A 92 -0.11 -7.92 12.27
N SER A 93 0.89 -7.09 11.99
CA SER A 93 1.22 -5.86 12.72
C SER A 93 1.62 -4.77 11.72
N PHE A 94 1.56 -3.51 12.13
CA PHE A 94 2.01 -2.41 11.30
C PHE A 94 2.60 -1.26 12.11
N VAL A 95 3.43 -0.46 11.46
CA VAL A 95 3.92 0.83 11.95
C VAL A 95 3.59 1.86 10.87
N GLU A 96 2.91 2.93 11.25
CA GLU A 96 2.52 4.01 10.34
C GLU A 96 3.41 5.26 10.52
N ASN A 97 3.36 6.17 9.53
CA ASN A 97 4.16 7.40 9.53
C ASN A 97 5.66 7.15 9.62
N VAL A 98 6.15 6.08 9.00
CA VAL A 98 7.58 5.78 8.93
C VAL A 98 8.20 6.62 7.80
N PRO A 99 9.09 7.57 8.10
CA PRO A 99 9.67 8.42 7.06
C PRO A 99 10.65 7.66 6.16
N GLU A 100 10.76 8.09 4.91
CA GLU A 100 11.71 7.56 3.92
C GLU A 100 13.14 8.02 4.22
N SER A 101 13.67 7.59 5.36
CA SER A 101 14.96 7.99 5.91
C SER A 101 15.65 6.80 6.60
N ALA A 102 16.69 7.06 7.38
CA ALA A 102 17.33 6.05 8.24
C ALA A 102 16.36 5.41 9.26
N ASP A 103 15.25 6.08 9.59
CA ASP A 103 14.23 5.52 10.47
C ASP A 103 13.54 4.30 9.85
N ALA A 104 13.38 4.25 8.53
CA ALA A 104 12.82 3.10 7.85
C ALA A 104 13.66 1.83 8.11
N GLU A 105 15.00 1.94 8.03
CA GLU A 105 15.88 0.82 8.35
C GLU A 105 15.72 0.37 9.80
N ARG A 106 15.68 1.32 10.74
CA ARG A 106 15.51 1.03 12.17
C ARG A 106 14.18 0.31 12.44
N VAL A 107 13.07 0.84 11.92
CA VAL A 107 11.74 0.23 12.08
C VAL A 107 11.72 -1.19 11.50
N MET A 108 12.27 -1.42 10.32
CA MET A 108 12.31 -2.76 9.71
C MET A 108 13.16 -3.73 10.55
N ARG A 109 14.29 -3.30 11.11
CA ARG A 109 15.08 -4.12 12.06
C ARG A 109 14.28 -4.46 13.32
N ASP A 110 13.54 -3.51 13.87
CA ASP A 110 12.66 -3.74 15.02
C ASP A 110 11.56 -4.76 14.68
N LEU A 111 10.96 -4.68 13.49
CA LEU A 111 9.97 -5.66 13.03
C LEU A 111 10.57 -7.06 12.87
N VAL A 112 11.80 -7.18 12.36
CA VAL A 112 12.55 -8.45 12.32
C VAL A 112 12.78 -8.97 13.74
N GLY A 113 13.22 -8.11 14.67
CA GLY A 113 13.47 -8.45 16.07
C GLY A 113 12.21 -8.94 16.81
N GLN A 114 11.03 -8.52 16.41
CA GLN A 114 9.73 -9.00 16.92
C GLN A 114 9.34 -10.38 16.37
N GLY A 115 10.17 -10.96 15.50
CA GLY A 115 9.98 -12.30 14.96
C GLY A 115 9.08 -12.36 13.72
N ASN A 116 8.83 -11.22 13.06
CA ASN A 116 8.11 -11.22 11.78
C ASN A 116 8.93 -11.94 10.71
N LYS A 117 8.27 -12.74 9.88
CA LYS A 117 8.88 -13.56 8.82
C LYS A 117 8.53 -13.09 7.40
N LEU A 118 7.53 -12.23 7.27
CA LEU A 118 7.15 -11.57 6.04
C LEU A 118 6.94 -10.08 6.35
N ILE A 119 7.69 -9.19 5.70
CA ILE A 119 7.66 -7.75 5.98
C ILE A 119 7.42 -6.98 4.68
N PHE A 120 6.35 -6.18 4.68
CA PHE A 120 5.99 -5.28 3.59
C PHE A 120 6.48 -3.87 3.89
N GLY A 121 7.26 -3.31 2.98
CA GLY A 121 7.60 -1.89 2.96
C GLY A 121 6.86 -1.21 1.81
N THR A 122 5.99 -0.28 2.14
CA THR A 122 4.92 0.16 1.25
C THR A 122 5.21 1.48 0.54
N THR A 123 6.46 1.84 0.29
CA THR A 123 6.81 3.05 -0.46
C THR A 123 8.15 2.93 -1.16
N PHE A 124 8.33 3.69 -2.24
CA PHE A 124 9.53 3.73 -3.08
C PHE A 124 10.82 3.97 -2.28
N GLY A 125 10.82 4.93 -1.35
CA GLY A 125 12.00 5.32 -0.60
C GLY A 125 12.51 4.28 0.41
N TYR A 126 11.78 3.18 0.62
CA TYR A 126 12.26 2.09 1.50
C TYR A 126 13.20 1.11 0.82
N MET A 127 13.50 1.27 -0.47
CA MET A 127 14.31 0.32 -1.24
C MET A 127 15.69 0.06 -0.60
N GLU A 128 16.49 1.10 -0.38
CA GLU A 128 17.84 0.95 0.18
C GLU A 128 17.83 0.52 1.66
N PRO A 129 16.99 1.12 2.53
CA PRO A 129 16.83 0.63 3.89
C PRO A 129 16.45 -0.85 3.97
N MET A 130 15.49 -1.29 3.17
CA MET A 130 15.02 -2.68 3.16
C MET A 130 16.09 -3.66 2.66
N LEU A 131 16.84 -3.30 1.61
CA LEU A 131 17.95 -4.11 1.10
C LEU A 131 19.00 -4.36 2.18
N LYS A 132 19.36 -3.36 2.98
CA LYS A 132 20.31 -3.50 4.08
C LYS A 132 19.79 -4.48 5.14
N VAL A 133 18.51 -4.34 5.53
CA VAL A 133 17.92 -5.25 6.53
C VAL A 133 17.80 -6.67 5.98
N ALA A 134 17.43 -6.84 4.71
CA ALA A 134 17.35 -8.13 4.03
C ALA A 134 18.71 -8.82 3.95
N ALA A 135 19.80 -8.07 3.77
CA ALA A 135 21.15 -8.62 3.75
C ALA A 135 21.53 -9.30 5.09
N ASP A 136 21.05 -8.73 6.21
CA ASP A 136 21.36 -9.20 7.56
C ASP A 136 20.35 -10.22 8.11
N SER A 137 19.17 -10.38 7.44
CA SER A 137 18.03 -11.15 7.95
C SER A 137 17.56 -12.18 6.92
N LYS A 138 18.42 -13.17 6.63
CA LYS A 138 18.21 -14.14 5.52
C LYS A 138 16.99 -15.05 5.67
N ASP A 139 16.50 -15.25 6.88
CA ASP A 139 15.33 -16.07 7.20
C ASP A 139 14.00 -15.29 7.15
N VAL A 140 14.05 -13.99 6.85
CA VAL A 140 12.88 -13.11 6.68
C VAL A 140 12.68 -12.79 5.20
N LYS A 141 11.44 -12.78 4.74
CA LYS A 141 11.04 -12.38 3.38
C LYS A 141 10.57 -10.93 3.39
N PHE A 142 11.00 -10.17 2.39
CA PHE A 142 10.70 -8.76 2.26
C PHE A 142 9.95 -8.49 0.95
N GLU A 143 8.88 -7.71 1.06
CA GLU A 143 8.02 -7.27 -0.03
C GLU A 143 8.14 -5.75 -0.14
N HIS A 144 8.71 -5.26 -1.24
CA HIS A 144 8.93 -3.83 -1.44
C HIS A 144 8.01 -3.27 -2.52
N ALA A 145 7.13 -2.33 -2.15
CA ALA A 145 6.28 -1.64 -3.10
C ALA A 145 7.07 -0.66 -3.98
N THR A 146 6.76 -0.63 -5.27
CA THR A 146 7.26 0.32 -6.27
C THR A 146 8.77 0.35 -6.47
N GLY A 147 9.50 -0.62 -5.92
CA GLY A 147 10.96 -0.74 -6.08
C GLY A 147 11.38 -1.45 -7.36
N TYR A 148 12.68 -1.38 -7.66
CA TYR A 148 13.29 -2.04 -8.82
C TYR A 148 14.53 -2.87 -8.48
N LYS A 149 14.94 -2.91 -7.22
CA LYS A 149 16.03 -3.74 -6.72
C LYS A 149 15.50 -4.92 -5.93
N THR A 150 16.08 -6.08 -6.11
CA THR A 150 15.72 -7.33 -5.43
C THR A 150 16.95 -7.94 -4.73
N ALA A 151 16.68 -8.89 -3.83
CA ALA A 151 17.68 -9.76 -3.21
C ALA A 151 17.09 -11.18 -3.09
N ASP A 152 17.87 -12.18 -2.66
CA ASP A 152 17.41 -13.57 -2.54
C ASP A 152 16.17 -13.72 -1.62
N ASN A 153 16.01 -12.80 -0.67
CA ASN A 153 14.92 -12.76 0.27
C ASN A 153 14.11 -11.45 0.19
N MET A 154 14.29 -10.66 -0.87
CA MET A 154 13.51 -9.45 -1.14
C MET A 154 13.02 -9.46 -2.57
N ARG A 155 11.70 -9.26 -2.76
CA ARG A 155 11.07 -9.05 -4.07
C ARG A 155 10.34 -7.71 -4.11
N THR A 156 10.02 -7.27 -5.32
CA THR A 156 9.31 -6.02 -5.54
C THR A 156 7.92 -6.30 -6.11
N TYR A 157 6.98 -5.43 -5.78
CA TYR A 157 5.65 -5.42 -6.38
C TYR A 157 5.24 -3.99 -6.69
N ASP A 158 4.50 -3.83 -7.77
CA ASP A 158 4.03 -2.53 -8.22
C ASP A 158 2.67 -2.67 -8.90
N SER A 159 1.96 -1.57 -9.07
CA SER A 159 0.68 -1.51 -9.77
C SER A 159 0.75 -0.56 -10.96
N ARG A 160 0.02 -0.90 -12.03
CA ARG A 160 -0.09 -0.09 -13.24
C ARG A 160 -1.09 1.05 -13.04
N THR A 161 -0.83 1.91 -12.04
CA THR A 161 -1.69 3.04 -11.67
C THR A 161 -2.05 3.94 -12.85
N TYR A 162 -1.17 4.00 -13.85
CA TYR A 162 -1.40 4.73 -15.09
C TYR A 162 -2.61 4.22 -15.91
N GLU A 163 -3.07 3.00 -15.70
CA GLU A 163 -4.28 2.47 -16.33
C GLU A 163 -5.54 3.13 -15.76
N GLY A 164 -5.59 3.27 -14.42
CA GLY A 164 -6.64 4.03 -13.72
C GLY A 164 -6.61 5.52 -14.10
N ALA A 165 -5.41 6.11 -14.15
CA ALA A 165 -5.22 7.50 -14.56
C ALA A 165 -5.72 7.75 -15.99
N TYR A 166 -5.45 6.86 -16.94
CA TYR A 166 -5.94 6.96 -18.31
C TYR A 166 -7.48 6.93 -18.36
N MET A 167 -8.12 5.98 -17.69
CA MET A 167 -9.57 5.86 -17.63
C MET A 167 -10.21 7.12 -17.01
N ALA A 168 -9.64 7.65 -15.93
CA ALA A 168 -10.05 8.92 -15.34
C ALA A 168 -9.87 10.08 -16.33
N GLY A 169 -8.78 10.08 -17.11
CA GLY A 169 -8.52 11.05 -18.16
C GLY A 169 -9.63 11.07 -19.24
N VAL A 170 -10.10 9.91 -19.67
CA VAL A 170 -11.22 9.81 -20.64
C VAL A 170 -12.47 10.49 -20.11
N ILE A 171 -12.81 10.29 -18.85
CA ILE A 171 -13.92 11.00 -18.20
C ILE A 171 -13.62 12.50 -18.14
N ALA A 172 -12.44 12.90 -17.67
CA ALA A 172 -12.05 14.29 -17.54
C ALA A 172 -12.13 15.07 -18.86
N GLY A 173 -11.63 14.49 -19.95
CA GLY A 173 -11.68 15.08 -21.28
C GLY A 173 -13.10 15.26 -21.84
N SER A 174 -14.01 14.36 -21.44
CA SER A 174 -15.44 14.44 -21.80
C SER A 174 -16.21 15.44 -20.94
N MET A 175 -15.79 15.67 -19.67
CA MET A 175 -16.52 16.49 -18.70
C MET A 175 -16.03 17.94 -18.63
N THR A 176 -14.80 18.22 -19.03
CA THR A 176 -14.25 19.59 -18.99
C THR A 176 -15.00 20.54 -19.95
N LYS A 177 -15.23 21.75 -19.48
CA LYS A 177 -15.78 22.86 -20.28
C LYS A 177 -14.71 23.89 -20.62
N SER A 178 -13.67 23.99 -19.78
CA SER A 178 -12.57 24.94 -20.00
C SER A 178 -11.46 24.40 -20.90
N ASN A 179 -11.45 23.10 -21.20
CA ASN A 179 -10.32 22.35 -21.78
C ASN A 179 -9.04 22.44 -20.95
N THR A 180 -9.13 22.84 -19.68
CA THR A 180 -8.01 22.93 -18.75
C THR A 180 -8.23 21.98 -17.59
N LEU A 181 -7.38 20.98 -17.51
CA LEU A 181 -7.35 20.03 -16.40
C LEU A 181 -6.25 20.42 -15.41
N GLY A 182 -6.40 20.03 -14.17
CA GLY A 182 -5.39 20.25 -13.13
C GLY A 182 -4.98 18.95 -12.48
N VAL A 183 -3.67 18.78 -12.25
CA VAL A 183 -3.14 17.64 -11.48
C VAL A 183 -2.34 18.16 -10.31
N VAL A 184 -2.72 17.74 -9.10
CA VAL A 184 -1.89 17.88 -7.90
C VAL A 184 -1.03 16.64 -7.80
N ALA A 185 0.29 16.81 -7.85
CA ALA A 185 1.26 15.71 -7.92
C ALA A 185 2.19 15.71 -6.71
N SER A 186 2.54 14.52 -6.25
CA SER A 186 3.37 14.29 -5.05
C SER A 186 4.85 14.53 -5.31
N ILE A 187 5.59 13.52 -5.73
CA ILE A 187 7.05 13.53 -5.91
C ILE A 187 7.37 13.25 -7.38
N PRO A 188 8.33 13.98 -8.01
CA PRO A 188 8.61 13.85 -9.45
C PRO A 188 9.42 12.59 -9.77
N ILE A 189 8.84 11.43 -9.57
CA ILE A 189 9.37 10.13 -9.98
C ILE A 189 8.65 9.61 -11.23
N PRO A 190 9.24 8.63 -11.95
CA PRO A 190 8.68 8.11 -13.19
C PRO A 190 7.23 7.65 -13.09
N GLU A 191 6.84 7.05 -11.98
CA GLU A 191 5.46 6.61 -11.74
C GLU A 191 4.47 7.78 -11.82
N VAL A 192 4.72 8.84 -11.04
CA VAL A 192 3.83 10.02 -10.96
C VAL A 192 3.78 10.75 -12.31
N ILE A 193 4.92 10.90 -12.98
CA ILE A 193 5.00 11.54 -14.30
C ILE A 193 4.23 10.71 -15.34
N ARG A 194 4.35 9.38 -15.30
CA ARG A 194 3.61 8.46 -16.17
C ARG A 194 2.10 8.55 -15.94
N ASN A 195 1.66 8.69 -14.68
CA ASN A 195 0.23 8.87 -14.35
C ASN A 195 -0.31 10.18 -14.92
N ILE A 196 0.41 11.30 -14.77
CA ILE A 196 0.05 12.60 -15.34
C ILE A 196 -0.08 12.50 -16.87
N ASN A 197 0.91 11.88 -17.52
CA ASN A 197 0.89 11.69 -18.97
C ASN A 197 -0.28 10.80 -19.41
N SER A 198 -0.53 9.70 -18.71
CA SER A 198 -1.61 8.77 -19.06
C SER A 198 -3.00 9.39 -18.86
N PHE A 199 -3.19 10.17 -17.80
CA PHE A 199 -4.39 10.98 -17.61
C PHE A 199 -4.60 11.95 -18.77
N THR A 200 -3.55 12.64 -19.20
CA THR A 200 -3.61 13.55 -20.34
C THR A 200 -3.88 12.84 -21.65
N LEU A 201 -3.24 11.68 -21.90
CA LEU A 201 -3.52 10.83 -23.07
C LEU A 201 -4.98 10.40 -23.12
N GLY A 202 -5.51 9.94 -21.97
CA GLY A 202 -6.93 9.58 -21.84
C GLY A 202 -7.85 10.74 -22.18
N ALA A 203 -7.58 11.92 -21.64
CA ALA A 203 -8.36 13.13 -21.91
C ALA A 203 -8.29 13.56 -23.39
N GLN A 204 -7.10 13.53 -23.97
CA GLN A 204 -6.89 13.89 -25.37
C GLN A 204 -7.48 12.88 -26.36
N SER A 205 -7.67 11.62 -25.97
CA SER A 205 -8.32 10.60 -26.80
C SER A 205 -9.78 10.93 -27.14
N VAL A 206 -10.41 11.78 -26.33
CA VAL A 206 -11.81 12.23 -26.52
C VAL A 206 -11.93 13.73 -26.77
N ASN A 207 -10.95 14.52 -26.32
CA ASN A 207 -10.92 15.96 -26.49
C ASN A 207 -9.47 16.44 -26.77
N PRO A 208 -9.05 16.50 -28.04
CA PRO A 208 -7.68 16.89 -28.40
C PRO A 208 -7.24 18.31 -27.98
N LYS A 209 -8.19 19.16 -27.55
CA LYS A 209 -7.91 20.54 -27.12
C LYS A 209 -7.45 20.64 -25.68
N VAL A 210 -7.59 19.55 -24.92
CA VAL A 210 -7.28 19.52 -23.50
C VAL A 210 -5.81 19.83 -23.24
N LYS A 211 -5.59 20.62 -22.21
CA LYS A 211 -4.30 20.87 -21.58
C LYS A 211 -4.36 20.51 -20.11
N THR A 212 -3.27 19.95 -19.59
CA THR A 212 -3.14 19.56 -18.20
C THR A 212 -2.09 20.42 -17.51
N LYS A 213 -2.50 21.17 -16.48
CA LYS A 213 -1.60 21.92 -15.60
C LYS A 213 -1.22 21.08 -14.39
N VAL A 214 0.02 21.19 -13.94
CA VAL A 214 0.53 20.39 -12.82
C VAL A 214 1.05 21.30 -11.72
N VAL A 215 0.69 20.98 -10.47
CA VAL A 215 1.28 21.55 -9.26
C VAL A 215 1.92 20.43 -8.45
N TRP A 216 3.21 20.57 -8.14
CA TRP A 216 3.97 19.62 -7.34
C TRP A 216 4.01 20.05 -5.87
N VAL A 217 3.64 19.13 -4.95
CA VAL A 217 3.69 19.39 -3.50
C VAL A 217 4.95 18.83 -2.84
N ASN A 218 5.73 18.01 -3.56
CA ASN A 218 6.97 17.37 -3.12
C ASN A 218 6.82 16.56 -1.82
N LYS A 219 5.64 15.95 -1.62
CA LYS A 219 5.32 15.02 -0.53
C LYS A 219 4.25 14.06 -0.98
N TRP A 220 4.23 12.86 -0.40
CA TRP A 220 3.15 11.89 -0.60
C TRP A 220 1.86 12.37 0.04
N PHE A 221 1.93 12.80 1.30
CA PHE A 221 0.80 13.23 2.12
C PHE A 221 1.09 14.59 2.75
N ASP A 222 0.34 15.62 2.36
CA ASP A 222 0.37 16.97 2.93
C ASP A 222 -0.96 17.67 2.59
N PRO A 223 -2.07 17.32 3.32
CA PRO A 223 -3.41 17.81 2.99
C PRO A 223 -3.51 19.34 2.81
N PRO A 224 -2.85 20.18 3.65
CA PRO A 224 -2.83 21.63 3.42
C PRO A 224 -2.25 22.01 2.05
N LYS A 225 -1.07 21.51 1.68
CA LYS A 225 -0.43 21.81 0.40
C LYS A 225 -1.21 21.24 -0.79
N GLU A 226 -1.80 20.07 -0.65
CA GLU A 226 -2.65 19.47 -1.67
C GLU A 226 -3.88 20.36 -1.95
N GLY A 227 -4.53 20.86 -0.89
CA GLY A 227 -5.64 21.81 -1.00
C GLY A 227 -5.24 23.15 -1.61
N GLU A 228 -4.05 23.69 -1.26
CA GLU A 228 -3.49 24.89 -1.86
C GLU A 228 -3.14 24.68 -3.35
N GLY A 229 -2.58 23.53 -3.69
CA GLY A 229 -2.30 23.13 -5.07
C GLY A 229 -3.56 23.06 -5.91
N ALA A 230 -4.60 22.44 -5.39
CA ALA A 230 -5.92 22.37 -6.02
C ALA A 230 -6.51 23.78 -6.23
N GLN A 231 -6.45 24.66 -5.21
CA GLN A 231 -6.91 26.04 -5.31
C GLN A 231 -6.14 26.82 -6.40
N SER A 232 -4.82 26.63 -6.48
CA SER A 232 -3.97 27.28 -7.52
C SER A 232 -4.38 26.85 -8.92
N LEU A 233 -4.61 25.55 -9.13
CA LEU A 233 -5.05 24.99 -10.41
C LEU A 233 -6.43 25.52 -10.82
N ILE A 234 -7.38 25.57 -9.88
CA ILE A 234 -8.72 26.13 -10.10
C ILE A 234 -8.62 27.62 -10.50
N SER A 235 -7.82 28.40 -9.77
CA SER A 235 -7.58 29.80 -10.08
C SER A 235 -6.89 29.98 -11.44
N GLY A 236 -6.10 28.99 -11.87
CA GLY A 236 -5.47 28.91 -13.19
C GLY A 236 -6.40 28.43 -14.30
N GLY A 237 -7.71 28.23 -14.03
CA GLY A 237 -8.74 27.89 -15.02
C GLY A 237 -9.06 26.41 -15.14
N ALA A 238 -8.48 25.53 -14.31
CA ALA A 238 -8.85 24.13 -14.30
C ALA A 238 -10.28 23.95 -13.75
N ASP A 239 -11.09 23.18 -14.45
CA ASP A 239 -12.46 22.86 -14.05
C ASP A 239 -12.66 21.37 -13.69
N VAL A 240 -11.67 20.53 -13.99
CA VAL A 240 -11.59 19.13 -13.58
C VAL A 240 -10.22 18.86 -12.99
N LEU A 241 -10.17 18.31 -11.77
CA LEU A 241 -8.94 18.02 -11.05
C LEU A 241 -8.69 16.51 -10.95
N PHE A 242 -7.43 16.16 -11.00
CA PHE A 242 -6.91 14.83 -10.71
C PHE A 242 -5.79 14.97 -9.67
N GLN A 243 -5.52 13.91 -8.93
CA GLN A 243 -4.45 13.89 -7.95
C GLN A 243 -3.60 12.63 -8.04
N ASN A 244 -2.34 12.75 -7.69
CA ASN A 244 -1.47 11.63 -7.35
C ASN A 244 -0.79 12.00 -6.02
N THR A 245 -1.62 12.16 -5.00
CA THR A 245 -1.30 12.47 -3.60
C THR A 245 -2.25 11.68 -2.72
N ASP A 246 -1.89 11.47 -1.46
CA ASP A 246 -2.50 10.44 -0.62
C ASP A 246 -3.71 10.92 0.20
N SER A 247 -4.03 12.23 0.19
CA SER A 247 -5.19 12.73 0.95
C SER A 247 -6.40 13.02 0.08
N SER A 248 -7.55 13.21 0.72
CA SER A 248 -8.78 13.63 0.04
C SER A 248 -8.88 15.16 -0.17
N ALA A 249 -7.82 15.94 0.13
CA ALA A 249 -7.88 17.40 0.17
C ALA A 249 -8.15 18.04 -1.21
N VAL A 250 -7.66 17.44 -2.30
CA VAL A 250 -7.91 17.92 -3.67
C VAL A 250 -9.39 17.79 -4.02
N LEU A 251 -10.00 16.64 -3.73
CA LEU A 251 -11.43 16.42 -3.96
C LEU A 251 -12.29 17.33 -3.07
N GLN A 252 -11.94 17.48 -1.79
CA GLN A 252 -12.63 18.41 -0.89
C GLN A 252 -12.55 19.85 -1.37
N LYS A 253 -11.39 20.27 -1.88
CA LYS A 253 -11.23 21.61 -2.46
C LYS A 253 -12.05 21.80 -3.74
N ALA A 254 -12.14 20.79 -4.59
CA ALA A 254 -13.02 20.80 -5.76
C ALA A 254 -14.48 20.95 -5.34
N GLU A 255 -14.92 20.21 -4.32
CA GLU A 255 -16.27 20.31 -3.73
C GLU A 255 -16.56 21.74 -3.24
N GLU A 256 -15.66 22.31 -2.45
CA GLU A 256 -15.77 23.69 -1.94
C GLU A 256 -15.93 24.71 -3.09
N LYS A 257 -15.26 24.49 -4.20
CA LYS A 257 -15.21 25.43 -5.33
C LYS A 257 -16.20 25.10 -6.47
N GLY A 258 -17.04 24.07 -6.28
CA GLY A 258 -17.99 23.63 -7.33
C GLY A 258 -17.30 23.20 -8.62
N LYS A 259 -16.11 22.57 -8.50
CA LYS A 259 -15.36 21.98 -9.60
C LYS A 259 -15.48 20.46 -9.55
N LEU A 260 -15.05 19.77 -10.60
CA LEU A 260 -15.07 18.31 -10.68
C LEU A 260 -13.71 17.73 -10.31
N ALA A 261 -13.70 16.54 -9.71
CA ALA A 261 -12.45 15.88 -9.36
C ALA A 261 -12.59 14.35 -9.26
N PHE A 262 -11.46 13.69 -9.16
CA PHE A 262 -11.33 12.24 -8.99
C PHE A 262 -10.76 11.89 -7.63
N GLY A 263 -11.15 10.71 -7.12
CA GLY A 263 -10.44 10.04 -6.03
C GLY A 263 -9.25 9.26 -6.57
N TRP A 264 -8.27 9.02 -5.68
CA TRP A 264 -7.03 8.32 -5.99
C TRP A 264 -6.71 7.27 -4.93
N ASP A 265 -6.19 6.12 -5.34
CA ASP A 265 -5.81 4.94 -4.55
C ASP A 265 -6.97 4.22 -3.85
N SER A 266 -8.00 4.93 -3.41
CA SER A 266 -9.21 4.37 -2.80
C SER A 266 -10.49 5.06 -3.28
N ASP A 267 -11.66 4.51 -2.96
CA ASP A 267 -12.93 5.18 -3.22
C ASP A 267 -13.10 6.40 -2.30
N MET A 268 -12.91 7.56 -2.89
CA MET A 268 -13.03 8.85 -2.20
C MET A 268 -14.38 9.54 -2.40
N SER A 269 -15.39 8.86 -2.96
CA SER A 269 -16.70 9.46 -3.32
C SER A 269 -17.36 10.23 -2.17
N LYS A 270 -17.18 9.79 -0.93
CA LYS A 270 -17.73 10.43 0.26
C LYS A 270 -17.13 11.81 0.59
N PHE A 271 -15.94 12.13 0.07
CA PHE A 271 -15.25 13.37 0.43
C PHE A 271 -15.60 14.56 -0.49
N GLY A 272 -16.34 14.32 -1.55
CA GLY A 272 -16.81 15.37 -2.44
C GLY A 272 -17.99 14.88 -3.29
N PRO A 273 -19.17 14.61 -2.68
CA PRO A 273 -20.27 13.92 -3.34
C PRO A 273 -20.84 14.67 -4.54
N ASN A 274 -20.67 16.01 -4.57
CA ASN A 274 -21.10 16.82 -5.72
C ASN A 274 -20.02 17.04 -6.78
N SER A 275 -18.76 16.80 -6.45
CA SER A 275 -17.61 17.03 -7.33
C SER A 275 -16.99 15.74 -7.86
N HIS A 276 -17.19 14.65 -7.16
CA HIS A 276 -16.62 13.35 -7.51
C HIS A 276 -17.14 12.83 -8.85
N LEU A 277 -16.22 12.46 -9.74
CA LEU A 277 -16.52 11.83 -11.02
C LEU A 277 -16.30 10.31 -11.00
N ALA A 278 -15.21 9.87 -10.42
CA ALA A 278 -14.85 8.47 -10.20
C ALA A 278 -13.61 8.41 -9.29
N SER A 279 -13.29 7.23 -8.77
CA SER A 279 -12.02 6.99 -8.08
C SER A 279 -11.19 5.95 -8.83
N ALA A 280 -9.94 6.28 -9.15
CA ALA A 280 -8.95 5.31 -9.61
C ALA A 280 -8.35 4.64 -8.38
N VAL A 281 -8.61 3.35 -8.22
CA VAL A 281 -8.28 2.62 -6.99
C VAL A 281 -7.21 1.58 -7.20
N ILE A 282 -6.45 1.30 -6.13
CA ILE A 282 -5.51 0.18 -6.07
C ILE A 282 -6.08 -0.87 -5.12
N ASN A 283 -6.17 -2.10 -5.59
CA ASN A 283 -6.51 -3.26 -4.79
C ASN A 283 -5.28 -4.14 -4.57
N TRP A 284 -4.62 -3.98 -3.45
CA TRP A 284 -3.45 -4.78 -3.09
C TRP A 284 -3.79 -6.20 -2.60
N THR A 285 -5.07 -6.49 -2.32
CA THR A 285 -5.51 -7.78 -1.74
C THR A 285 -5.03 -8.99 -2.55
N PRO A 286 -5.19 -9.06 -3.89
CA PRO A 286 -4.75 -10.23 -4.64
C PRO A 286 -3.25 -10.49 -4.51
N TYR A 287 -2.45 -9.41 -4.49
CA TYR A 287 -1.00 -9.56 -4.32
C TYR A 287 -0.64 -10.00 -2.90
N TYR A 288 -1.23 -9.40 -1.89
CA TYR A 288 -0.96 -9.74 -0.48
C TYR A 288 -1.37 -11.18 -0.17
N SER A 289 -2.54 -11.61 -0.65
CA SER A 289 -2.97 -13.01 -0.55
C SER A 289 -1.96 -13.96 -1.17
N LYS A 290 -1.47 -13.64 -2.38
CA LYS A 290 -0.41 -14.42 -3.02
C LYS A 290 0.87 -14.44 -2.18
N ALA A 291 1.35 -13.31 -1.69
CA ALA A 291 2.59 -13.20 -0.93
C ALA A 291 2.53 -14.01 0.38
N VAL A 292 1.43 -13.90 1.11
CA VAL A 292 1.19 -14.68 2.33
C VAL A 292 1.10 -16.17 2.02
N LYS A 293 0.36 -16.54 0.96
CA LYS A 293 0.25 -17.94 0.54
C LYS A 293 1.62 -18.51 0.17
N ASP A 294 2.40 -17.80 -0.64
CA ASP A 294 3.76 -18.21 -1.03
C ASP A 294 4.64 -18.45 0.21
N ALA A 295 4.55 -17.56 1.22
CA ALA A 295 5.32 -17.69 2.46
C ALA A 295 4.87 -18.89 3.31
N LEU A 296 3.56 -19.12 3.44
CA LEU A 296 3.01 -20.26 4.18
C LEU A 296 3.32 -21.61 3.52
N ASP A 297 3.28 -21.67 2.19
CA ASP A 297 3.50 -22.90 1.42
C ASP A 297 5.00 -23.15 1.15
N GLY A 298 5.90 -22.22 1.54
CA GLY A 298 7.34 -22.33 1.28
C GLY A 298 7.71 -22.17 -0.21
N THR A 299 6.83 -21.59 -1.02
CA THR A 299 7.00 -21.39 -2.47
C THR A 299 7.45 -19.97 -2.83
N TRP A 300 7.69 -19.13 -1.83
CA TRP A 300 8.10 -17.74 -2.02
C TRP A 300 9.42 -17.67 -2.81
N GLN A 301 9.44 -16.84 -3.85
CA GLN A 301 10.62 -16.60 -4.69
C GLN A 301 10.82 -15.10 -4.87
N THR A 302 12.09 -14.70 -5.02
CA THR A 302 12.45 -13.33 -5.39
C THR A 302 11.99 -12.99 -6.83
N GLY A 303 12.04 -11.72 -7.19
CA GLY A 303 11.63 -11.20 -8.49
C GLY A 303 10.83 -9.91 -8.36
N GLY A 304 10.08 -9.58 -9.39
CA GLY A 304 9.20 -8.41 -9.39
C GLY A 304 7.93 -8.69 -10.17
N VAL A 305 6.83 -8.03 -9.75
CA VAL A 305 5.58 -8.03 -10.49
C VAL A 305 5.07 -6.61 -10.67
N TRP A 306 4.36 -6.38 -11.76
CA TRP A 306 3.71 -5.10 -12.04
C TRP A 306 2.30 -5.37 -12.54
N TRP A 307 1.34 -5.34 -11.61
CA TRP A 307 -0.04 -5.74 -11.84
C TRP A 307 -0.93 -4.55 -12.19
N GLY A 308 -1.93 -4.79 -13.02
CA GLY A 308 -2.86 -3.78 -13.50
C GLY A 308 -4.32 -4.20 -13.39
N VAL A 309 -5.12 -3.67 -14.31
CA VAL A 309 -6.54 -4.02 -14.44
C VAL A 309 -6.72 -5.51 -14.70
N LYS A 310 -5.84 -6.11 -15.48
CA LYS A 310 -5.85 -7.54 -15.82
C LYS A 310 -5.81 -8.45 -14.59
N GLU A 311 -4.97 -8.13 -13.61
CA GLU A 311 -4.80 -8.90 -12.37
C GLU A 311 -5.76 -8.45 -11.27
N GLY A 312 -6.62 -7.44 -11.53
CA GLY A 312 -7.54 -6.88 -10.54
C GLY A 312 -6.86 -5.97 -9.51
N ALA A 313 -5.64 -5.51 -9.80
CA ALA A 313 -4.91 -4.59 -8.94
C ALA A 313 -5.32 -3.13 -9.16
N ILE A 314 -5.82 -2.78 -10.33
CA ILE A 314 -6.28 -1.42 -10.69
C ILE A 314 -7.73 -1.46 -11.14
N ASP A 315 -8.51 -0.49 -10.70
CA ASP A 315 -9.87 -0.27 -11.16
C ASP A 315 -10.23 1.22 -11.19
N LEU A 316 -11.33 1.53 -11.88
CA LEU A 316 -12.02 2.82 -11.82
C LEU A 316 -13.43 2.57 -11.26
N VAL A 317 -13.69 3.04 -10.06
CA VAL A 317 -14.93 2.74 -9.32
C VAL A 317 -15.77 3.97 -9.03
N SER A 318 -17.00 3.75 -8.58
CA SER A 318 -17.93 4.80 -8.14
C SER A 318 -18.11 5.91 -9.19
N ILE A 319 -18.20 5.51 -10.47
CA ILE A 319 -18.42 6.47 -11.58
C ILE A 319 -19.76 7.17 -11.36
N SER A 320 -19.69 8.48 -11.20
CA SER A 320 -20.84 9.35 -10.93
C SER A 320 -21.91 9.28 -12.00
N ASP A 321 -23.17 9.47 -11.60
CA ASP A 321 -24.30 9.59 -12.54
C ASP A 321 -24.24 10.87 -13.40
N LYS A 322 -23.41 11.83 -13.04
CA LYS A 322 -23.10 13.01 -13.86
C LYS A 322 -22.32 12.67 -15.13
N VAL A 323 -21.62 11.54 -15.16
CA VAL A 323 -20.88 11.07 -16.33
C VAL A 323 -21.86 10.48 -17.33
N PRO A 324 -21.89 10.96 -18.59
CA PRO A 324 -22.79 10.46 -19.62
C PRO A 324 -22.64 8.96 -19.87
N ALA A 325 -23.72 8.28 -20.22
CA ALA A 325 -23.73 6.84 -20.44
C ALA A 325 -22.72 6.39 -21.51
N GLU A 326 -22.61 7.13 -22.61
CA GLU A 326 -21.65 6.84 -23.67
C GLU A 326 -20.18 6.95 -23.22
N VAL A 327 -19.90 7.79 -22.22
CA VAL A 327 -18.55 7.89 -21.62
C VAL A 327 -18.30 6.71 -20.67
N LYS A 328 -19.30 6.32 -19.86
CA LYS A 328 -19.23 5.12 -19.03
C LYS A 328 -18.99 3.87 -19.90
N ASP A 329 -19.70 3.72 -21.00
CA ASP A 329 -19.53 2.62 -21.95
C ASP A 329 -18.14 2.62 -22.59
N LYS A 330 -17.61 3.80 -22.94
CA LYS A 330 -16.24 3.91 -23.46
C LYS A 330 -15.20 3.46 -22.43
N VAL A 331 -15.32 3.89 -21.18
CA VAL A 331 -14.42 3.46 -20.08
C VAL A 331 -14.54 1.95 -19.85
N ALA A 332 -15.75 1.40 -19.87
CA ALA A 332 -15.96 -0.05 -19.73
C ALA A 332 -15.27 -0.84 -20.85
N LYS A 333 -15.33 -0.37 -22.11
CA LYS A 333 -14.63 -0.99 -23.25
C LYS A 333 -13.11 -0.90 -23.09
N ILE A 334 -12.57 0.24 -22.61
CA ILE A 334 -11.14 0.39 -22.34
C ILE A 334 -10.71 -0.58 -21.24
N LYS A 335 -11.48 -0.66 -20.16
CA LYS A 335 -11.20 -1.60 -19.05
C LYS A 335 -11.19 -3.05 -19.55
N ALA A 336 -12.16 -3.45 -20.35
CA ALA A 336 -12.21 -4.79 -20.96
C ALA A 336 -10.97 -5.04 -21.84
N GLY A 337 -10.59 -4.07 -22.67
CA GLY A 337 -9.41 -4.17 -23.50
C GLY A 337 -8.08 -4.19 -22.75
N LEU A 338 -7.98 -3.52 -21.59
CA LEU A 338 -6.83 -3.64 -20.68
C LEU A 338 -6.79 -5.04 -20.06
N THR A 339 -7.93 -5.61 -19.71
CA THR A 339 -8.04 -6.95 -19.11
C THR A 339 -7.60 -8.05 -20.09
N ASP A 340 -8.03 -7.99 -21.35
CA ASP A 340 -7.72 -9.00 -22.37
C ASP A 340 -6.47 -8.68 -23.21
N GLY A 341 -5.85 -7.49 -23.00
CA GLY A 341 -4.67 -7.03 -23.70
C GLY A 341 -4.91 -6.47 -25.11
N SER A 342 -6.17 -6.31 -25.54
CA SER A 342 -6.51 -5.74 -26.86
C SER A 342 -6.38 -4.23 -26.91
N PHE A 343 -6.34 -3.56 -25.76
CA PHE A 343 -6.13 -2.13 -25.63
C PHE A 343 -4.79 -1.80 -24.96
N VAL A 344 -4.02 -0.89 -25.55
CA VAL A 344 -2.72 -0.45 -25.05
C VAL A 344 -2.71 1.07 -24.97
N ILE A 345 -2.44 1.60 -23.78
CA ILE A 345 -2.44 3.05 -23.51
C ILE A 345 -1.25 3.72 -24.20
N TRP A 346 -0.05 3.18 -23.98
CA TRP A 346 1.20 3.73 -24.51
C TRP A 346 1.54 3.12 -25.87
N LYS A 347 0.68 3.40 -26.85
CA LYS A 347 0.88 3.06 -28.26
C LYS A 347 0.99 4.35 -29.06
N GLY A 348 2.04 4.44 -29.87
CA GLY A 348 2.33 5.60 -30.72
C GLY A 348 1.32 5.83 -31.87
N PRO A 349 1.30 7.04 -32.43
CA PRO A 349 2.31 8.05 -32.22
C PRO A 349 2.07 8.85 -30.93
N ILE A 350 3.10 9.02 -30.09
CA ILE A 350 3.10 9.88 -28.92
C ILE A 350 4.20 10.93 -29.09
N VAL A 351 3.86 12.20 -28.86
CA VAL A 351 4.75 13.34 -29.01
C VAL A 351 5.03 13.93 -27.62
N GLY A 352 6.27 14.23 -27.33
CA GLY A 352 6.68 14.91 -26.13
C GLY A 352 6.27 16.39 -26.13
N GLN A 353 6.37 17.02 -24.97
CA GLN A 353 6.08 18.45 -24.81
C GLN A 353 6.99 19.34 -25.68
N ASP A 354 8.22 18.87 -25.95
CA ASP A 354 9.19 19.55 -26.83
C ASP A 354 8.91 19.39 -28.33
N GLY A 355 7.82 18.71 -28.69
CA GLY A 355 7.40 18.43 -30.07
C GLY A 355 8.12 17.26 -30.73
N LYS A 356 9.03 16.57 -30.04
CA LYS A 356 9.72 15.39 -30.58
C LYS A 356 8.83 14.16 -30.43
N GLU A 357 8.95 13.25 -31.40
CA GLU A 357 8.32 11.94 -31.31
C GLU A 357 8.97 11.11 -30.19
N VAL A 358 8.13 10.63 -29.27
CA VAL A 358 8.52 9.78 -28.13
C VAL A 358 8.26 8.31 -28.44
N LEU A 359 7.12 8.03 -29.05
CA LEU A 359 6.80 6.71 -29.60
C LEU A 359 6.32 6.90 -31.04
N ALA A 360 6.98 6.21 -31.96
CA ALA A 360 6.61 6.19 -33.36
C ALA A 360 5.22 5.55 -33.56
N LYS A 361 4.61 5.83 -34.71
CA LYS A 361 3.32 5.23 -35.07
C LYS A 361 3.37 3.70 -34.89
N ASP A 362 2.36 3.16 -34.21
CA ASP A 362 2.16 1.75 -33.89
C ASP A 362 3.21 1.12 -32.97
N ALA A 363 4.24 1.85 -32.54
CA ALA A 363 5.15 1.40 -31.49
C ALA A 363 4.41 1.30 -30.15
N VAL A 364 4.72 0.25 -29.39
CA VAL A 364 4.18 0.00 -28.03
C VAL A 364 5.29 0.14 -27.03
N ALA A 365 5.07 0.93 -25.98
CA ALA A 365 6.01 1.05 -24.89
C ALA A 365 6.08 -0.26 -24.08
N ASP A 366 7.28 -0.74 -23.82
CA ASP A 366 7.52 -1.84 -22.90
C ASP A 366 7.64 -1.36 -21.44
N ASP A 367 7.71 -2.29 -20.51
CA ASP A 367 7.82 -1.96 -19.08
C ASP A 367 9.12 -1.19 -18.76
N LYS A 368 10.19 -1.45 -19.50
CA LYS A 368 11.47 -0.73 -19.34
C LYS A 368 11.30 0.75 -19.74
N PHE A 369 10.65 1.02 -20.85
CA PHE A 369 10.33 2.38 -21.26
C PHE A 369 9.44 3.08 -20.24
N LEU A 370 8.36 2.41 -19.81
CA LEU A 370 7.38 2.95 -18.87
C LEU A 370 8.00 3.26 -17.50
N SER A 371 8.91 2.42 -17.01
CA SER A 371 9.61 2.65 -15.73
C SER A 371 10.60 3.82 -15.77
N GLY A 372 10.99 4.27 -16.96
CA GLY A 372 11.93 5.38 -17.16
C GLY A 372 11.29 6.71 -17.59
N VAL A 373 9.97 6.84 -17.58
CA VAL A 373 9.29 8.06 -18.03
C VAL A 373 9.62 9.25 -17.12
N ASN A 374 10.39 10.20 -17.65
CA ASN A 374 10.87 11.39 -16.93
C ASN A 374 10.60 12.69 -17.71
N PHE A 375 9.64 12.68 -18.61
CA PHE A 375 9.26 13.79 -19.50
C PHE A 375 7.75 13.94 -19.55
N TYR A 376 7.28 15.12 -19.94
CA TYR A 376 5.86 15.35 -20.25
C TYR A 376 5.56 15.12 -21.73
N ILE A 377 4.38 14.56 -22.00
CA ILE A 377 3.81 14.51 -23.33
C ILE A 377 3.23 15.85 -23.75
N LYS A 378 2.99 16.04 -25.05
CA LYS A 378 2.29 17.21 -25.60
C LYS A 378 0.91 17.35 -24.93
N GLY A 379 0.63 18.57 -24.45
CA GLY A 379 -0.60 18.92 -23.76
C GLY A 379 -0.45 19.00 -22.23
N VAL A 380 0.61 18.48 -21.64
CA VAL A 380 0.96 18.77 -20.27
C VAL A 380 1.74 20.08 -20.21
N GLU A 381 1.32 21.03 -19.36
CA GLU A 381 1.96 22.33 -19.19
C GLU A 381 2.87 22.35 -17.95
N GLY A 382 3.94 23.12 -18.01
CA GLY A 382 4.95 23.24 -16.97
C GLY A 382 6.23 22.47 -17.30
N LYS A 383 7.03 22.17 -16.28
CA LYS A 383 8.28 21.40 -16.41
C LYS A 383 8.26 20.28 -15.36
N VAL A 384 8.81 19.13 -15.70
CA VAL A 384 9.15 18.14 -14.68
C VAL A 384 10.21 18.74 -13.77
N PRO A 385 9.99 18.81 -12.45
CA PRO A 385 11.02 19.28 -11.53
C PRO A 385 12.29 18.43 -11.65
N ALA A 386 13.45 19.04 -11.47
CA ALA A 386 14.68 18.25 -11.32
C ALA A 386 14.50 17.34 -10.09
N GLY A 387 14.74 16.06 -10.25
CA GLY A 387 14.75 15.12 -9.11
C GLY A 387 15.83 15.55 -8.10
N ASN A 388 15.49 15.47 -6.82
CA ASN A 388 16.44 15.68 -5.73
C ASN A 388 17.41 14.51 -5.62
#